data_7be73ea8132b35a92e3694f8e9515499
#
_entry.id   7be73ea8132b35a92e3694f8e9515499
#
_cell.length_a   1.000
_cell.length_b   1.000
_cell.length_c   1.000
_cell.angle_alpha   90.00
_cell.angle_beta   90.00
_cell.angle_gamma   90.00
#
_symmetry.space_group_name_H-M   'P 1'
#
loop_
_entity.id
_entity.type
_entity.pdbx_description
1 polymer ?
#
loop_
_entity_poly.entity_id
_entity_poly.type
_entity_poly.pdbx_seq_one_letter_code
_entity_poly.pdbx_strand_id
1 'polypeptide(L)'
;MLKNLIFREYYGRVDFAVRAYFVGTMGWFDGNPTSLGALAPEEEAERVIRLAGGVEAVWAEIGKARTDNDFQWALQLLDRLIQLKAEAGRACLAKAEVLREHAVSQINCPTRHYYIQSAKELEQQASEQGGDV
;
A
#
# COMPACT_ATOMS: atom_id res chain seq x y z
N MET A 1 -7.90 25.65 13.27
CA MET A 1 -6.86 26.41 12.57
C MET A 1 -6.66 26.02 11.10
N LEU A 2 -7.22 24.95 10.57
CA LEU A 2 -7.04 24.48 9.20
C LEU A 2 -8.25 24.73 8.26
N LYS A 3 -9.09 25.71 8.55
CA LYS A 3 -10.23 26.04 7.70
C LYS A 3 -9.88 27.02 6.55
N ASN A 4 -8.64 27.50 6.49
CA ASN A 4 -8.21 28.39 5.43
C ASN A 4 -7.67 27.57 4.26
N LEU A 5 -8.32 27.69 3.10
CA LEU A 5 -7.96 26.98 1.86
C LEU A 5 -6.49 27.20 1.43
N ILE A 6 -5.90 28.36 1.79
CA ILE A 6 -4.52 28.72 1.41
C ILE A 6 -3.47 27.85 2.13
N PHE A 7 -3.78 27.29 3.30
CA PHE A 7 -2.85 26.47 4.08
C PHE A 7 -3.06 24.96 3.91
N ARG A 8 -3.86 24.52 2.94
CA ARG A 8 -4.01 23.10 2.66
C ARG A 8 -2.83 22.55 1.85
N GLU A 9 -2.47 21.32 2.17
CA GLU A 9 -1.34 20.60 1.55
C GLU A 9 -1.67 20.11 0.13
N TYR A 10 -1.86 21.03 -0.82
CA TYR A 10 -2.19 20.67 -2.22
C TYR A 10 -1.03 20.02 -2.98
N TYR A 11 0.21 20.39 -2.66
CA TYR A 11 1.43 19.89 -3.33
C TYR A 11 2.43 19.29 -2.35
N GLY A 12 2.89 20.04 -1.35
CA GLY A 12 3.79 19.52 -0.32
C GLY A 12 3.02 18.90 0.83
N ARG A 13 3.60 17.89 1.47
CA ARG A 13 3.08 17.30 2.72
C ARG A 13 4.14 17.39 3.80
N VAL A 14 3.74 17.90 4.97
CA VAL A 14 4.64 18.06 6.13
C VAL A 14 5.16 16.70 6.58
N ASP A 15 4.32 15.69 6.65
CA ASP A 15 4.72 14.34 7.06
C ASP A 15 5.74 13.72 6.10
N PHE A 16 5.62 13.95 4.79
CA PHE A 16 6.60 13.49 3.81
C PHE A 16 7.93 14.22 3.95
N ALA A 17 7.90 15.54 4.15
CA ALA A 17 9.10 16.34 4.35
C ALA A 17 9.87 15.90 5.62
N VAL A 18 9.14 15.67 6.72
CA VAL A 18 9.74 15.19 7.98
C VAL A 18 10.38 13.81 7.79
N ARG A 19 9.70 12.87 7.12
CA ARG A 19 10.26 11.54 6.85
C ARG A 19 11.49 11.62 5.95
N ALA A 20 11.45 12.42 4.88
CA ALA A 20 12.57 12.60 3.97
C ALA A 20 13.80 13.19 4.70
N TYR A 21 13.59 14.21 5.53
CA TYR A 21 14.65 14.80 6.32
C TYR A 21 15.24 13.80 7.33
N PHE A 22 14.38 13.07 8.04
CA PHE A 22 14.81 12.08 9.02
C PHE A 22 15.67 10.98 8.38
N VAL A 23 15.18 10.36 7.30
CA VAL A 23 15.90 9.30 6.59
C VAL A 23 17.20 9.83 5.98
N GLY A 24 17.18 11.04 5.41
CA GLY A 24 18.37 11.66 4.83
C GLY A 24 19.45 12.02 5.85
N THR A 25 19.05 12.31 7.09
CA THR A 25 19.97 12.74 8.17
C THR A 25 20.41 11.56 9.04
N MET A 26 19.48 10.67 9.41
CA MET A 26 19.70 9.57 10.36
C MET A 26 20.02 8.24 9.67
N GLY A 27 19.76 8.14 8.36
CA GLY A 27 19.92 6.92 7.59
C GLY A 27 18.72 5.98 7.71
N TRP A 28 18.88 4.76 7.17
CA TRP A 28 17.80 3.77 7.08
C TRP A 28 17.49 3.04 8.39
N PHE A 29 18.47 3.00 9.32
CA PHE A 29 18.32 2.24 10.55
C PHE A 29 17.50 3.00 11.59
N ASP A 30 16.39 2.41 12.01
CA ASP A 30 15.41 2.99 12.93
C ASP A 30 15.76 2.79 14.42
N GLY A 31 16.91 2.14 14.73
CA GLY A 31 17.32 1.80 16.09
C GLY A 31 16.74 0.48 16.61
N ASN A 32 15.87 -0.18 15.87
CA ASN A 32 15.30 -1.47 16.25
C ASN A 32 16.18 -2.62 15.75
N PRO A 33 16.80 -3.42 16.64
CA PRO A 33 17.65 -4.55 16.23
C PRO A 33 16.95 -5.57 15.31
N THR A 34 15.63 -5.70 15.40
CA THR A 34 14.86 -6.59 14.53
C THR A 34 14.97 -6.21 13.06
N SER A 35 15.13 -4.92 12.77
CA SER A 35 15.30 -4.41 11.39
C SER A 35 16.63 -4.83 10.74
N LEU A 36 17.63 -5.25 11.54
CA LEU A 36 18.93 -5.72 11.03
C LEU A 36 18.86 -7.10 10.36
N GLY A 37 17.87 -7.91 10.71
CA GLY A 37 17.70 -9.27 10.20
C GLY A 37 16.26 -9.53 9.75
N ALA A 38 15.65 -8.57 9.06
CA ALA A 38 14.29 -8.71 8.56
C ALA A 38 14.16 -9.95 7.64
N LEU A 39 13.05 -10.65 7.75
CA LEU A 39 12.72 -11.76 6.85
C LEU A 39 12.58 -11.26 5.40
N ALA A 40 12.78 -12.15 4.45
CA ALA A 40 12.42 -11.85 3.07
C ALA A 40 10.91 -11.54 2.99
N PRO A 41 10.49 -10.56 2.15
CA PRO A 41 9.09 -10.13 2.09
C PRO A 41 8.09 -11.26 1.84
N GLU A 42 8.46 -12.23 0.98
CA GLU A 42 7.64 -13.42 0.68
C GLU A 42 7.47 -14.29 1.93
N GLU A 43 8.55 -14.57 2.64
CA GLU A 43 8.54 -15.38 3.85
C GLU A 43 7.74 -14.72 4.99
N GLU A 44 7.91 -13.41 5.17
CA GLU A 44 7.12 -12.64 6.13
C GLU A 44 5.64 -12.69 5.80
N ALA A 45 5.28 -12.48 4.51
CA ALA A 45 3.90 -12.50 4.05
C ALA A 45 3.24 -13.86 4.30
N GLU A 46 3.90 -14.97 3.98
CA GLU A 46 3.40 -16.32 4.25
C GLU A 46 3.09 -16.54 5.74
N ARG A 47 4.01 -16.11 6.61
CA ARG A 47 3.84 -16.25 8.05
C ARG A 47 2.70 -15.40 8.59
N VAL A 48 2.59 -14.16 8.12
CA VAL A 48 1.52 -13.21 8.52
C VAL A 48 0.16 -13.72 8.05
N ILE A 49 0.04 -14.16 6.80
CA ILE A 49 -1.21 -14.68 6.23
C ILE A 49 -1.65 -15.95 6.98
N ARG A 50 -0.73 -16.85 7.26
CA ARG A 50 -1.02 -18.05 8.08
C ARG A 50 -1.50 -17.68 9.48
N LEU A 51 -0.88 -16.69 10.13
CA LEU A 51 -1.29 -16.20 11.45
C LEU A 51 -2.68 -15.56 11.43
N ALA A 52 -3.04 -14.91 10.33
CA ALA A 52 -4.36 -14.30 10.13
C ALA A 52 -5.48 -15.31 9.85
N GLY A 53 -5.17 -16.59 9.68
CA GLY A 53 -6.16 -17.63 9.38
C GLY A 53 -6.20 -18.05 7.91
N GLY A 54 -5.23 -17.63 7.11
CA GLY A 54 -5.07 -18.00 5.71
C GLY A 54 -5.54 -16.91 4.72
N VAL A 55 -5.39 -17.22 3.45
CA VAL A 55 -5.65 -16.30 2.33
C VAL A 55 -7.09 -15.79 2.33
N GLU A 56 -8.07 -16.66 2.51
CA GLU A 56 -9.49 -16.29 2.51
C GLU A 56 -9.87 -15.35 3.65
N ALA A 57 -9.27 -15.54 4.83
CA ALA A 57 -9.47 -14.64 5.96
C ALA A 57 -8.92 -13.23 5.66
N VAL A 58 -7.77 -13.14 4.99
CA VAL A 58 -7.19 -11.87 4.55
C VAL A 58 -8.07 -11.20 3.51
N TRP A 59 -8.60 -11.92 2.52
CA TRP A 59 -9.56 -11.37 1.54
C TRP A 59 -10.85 -10.85 2.18
N ALA A 60 -11.38 -11.57 3.17
CA ALA A 60 -12.55 -11.13 3.91
C ALA A 60 -12.29 -9.81 4.68
N GLU A 61 -11.13 -9.70 5.30
CA GLU A 61 -10.72 -8.47 6.01
C GLU A 61 -10.49 -7.29 5.04
N ILE A 62 -9.92 -7.54 3.85
CA ILE A 62 -9.82 -6.51 2.79
C ILE A 62 -11.20 -5.98 2.40
N GLY A 63 -12.17 -6.87 2.21
CA GLY A 63 -13.54 -6.48 1.89
C GLY A 63 -14.18 -5.63 2.98
N LYS A 64 -13.96 -5.97 4.24
CA LYS A 64 -14.43 -5.20 5.39
C LYS A 64 -13.74 -3.83 5.47
N ALA A 65 -12.41 -3.78 5.35
CA ALA A 65 -11.64 -2.54 5.37
C ALA A 65 -12.11 -1.56 4.27
N ARG A 66 -12.38 -2.05 3.05
CA ARG A 66 -12.96 -1.23 1.96
C ARG A 66 -14.32 -0.67 2.33
N THR A 67 -15.20 -1.48 2.92
CA THR A 67 -16.53 -1.04 3.37
C THR A 67 -16.45 0.04 4.43
N ASP A 68 -15.49 -0.06 5.33
CA ASP A 68 -15.25 0.88 6.42
C ASP A 68 -14.44 2.12 5.95
N ASN A 69 -14.07 2.21 4.66
CA ASN A 69 -13.19 3.22 4.07
C ASN A 69 -11.78 3.25 4.68
N ASP A 70 -11.35 2.15 5.29
CA ASP A 70 -9.96 1.97 5.74
C ASP A 70 -9.08 1.47 4.58
N PHE A 71 -8.95 2.33 3.58
CA PHE A 71 -8.19 2.02 2.37
C PHE A 71 -6.72 1.72 2.66
N GLN A 72 -6.14 2.39 3.67
CA GLN A 72 -4.74 2.16 4.02
C GLN A 72 -4.52 0.74 4.53
N TRP A 73 -5.41 0.23 5.37
CA TRP A 73 -5.36 -1.15 5.84
C TRP A 73 -5.58 -2.15 4.71
N ALA A 74 -6.56 -1.92 3.87
CA ALA A 74 -6.79 -2.74 2.68
C ALA A 74 -5.54 -2.83 1.78
N LEU A 75 -4.87 -1.70 1.52
CA LEU A 75 -3.63 -1.65 0.73
C LEU A 75 -2.49 -2.46 1.36
N GLN A 76 -2.31 -2.36 2.68
CA GLN A 76 -1.28 -3.10 3.41
C GLN A 76 -1.50 -4.62 3.36
N LEU A 77 -2.75 -5.07 3.46
CA LEU A 77 -3.11 -6.48 3.33
C LEU A 77 -2.90 -6.99 1.89
N LEU A 78 -3.27 -6.18 0.90
CA LEU A 78 -3.03 -6.50 -0.52
C LEU A 78 -1.54 -6.61 -0.83
N ASP A 79 -0.69 -5.78 -0.22
CA ASP A 79 0.77 -5.91 -0.35
C ASP A 79 1.28 -7.28 0.13
N ARG A 80 0.69 -7.83 1.19
CA ARG A 80 1.04 -9.18 1.65
C ARG A 80 0.59 -10.27 0.68
N LEU A 81 -0.59 -10.15 0.08
CA LEU A 81 -1.06 -11.11 -0.92
C LEU A 81 -0.27 -11.05 -2.24
N ILE A 82 0.19 -9.87 -2.65
CA ILE A 82 1.05 -9.71 -3.84
C ILE A 82 2.37 -10.47 -3.70
N GLN A 83 2.91 -10.59 -2.49
CA GLN A 83 4.12 -11.37 -2.24
C GLN A 83 3.91 -12.89 -2.45
N LEU A 84 2.66 -13.37 -2.41
CA LEU A 84 2.32 -14.76 -2.73
C LEU A 84 2.10 -14.89 -4.23
N LYS A 85 2.95 -15.62 -4.93
CA LYS A 85 2.86 -15.80 -6.40
C LYS A 85 1.48 -16.25 -6.88
N ALA A 86 0.85 -17.17 -6.14
CA ALA A 86 -0.48 -17.69 -6.47
C ALA A 86 -1.60 -16.64 -6.43
N GLU A 87 -1.45 -15.59 -5.63
CA GLU A 87 -2.45 -14.54 -5.43
C GLU A 87 -2.09 -13.22 -6.14
N ALA A 88 -0.85 -13.10 -6.65
CA ALA A 88 -0.30 -11.84 -7.12
C ALA A 88 -1.17 -11.13 -8.16
N GLY A 89 -1.63 -11.82 -9.19
CA GLY A 89 -2.46 -11.23 -10.25
C GLY A 89 -3.80 -10.68 -9.72
N ARG A 90 -4.51 -11.47 -8.91
CA ARG A 90 -5.78 -11.05 -8.28
C ARG A 90 -5.57 -9.88 -7.32
N ALA A 91 -4.51 -9.94 -6.51
CA ALA A 91 -4.19 -8.91 -5.54
C ALA A 91 -3.74 -7.60 -6.20
N CYS A 92 -3.01 -7.64 -7.31
CA CYS A 92 -2.65 -6.46 -8.10
C CYS A 92 -3.89 -5.72 -8.62
N LEU A 93 -4.86 -6.45 -9.20
CA LEU A 93 -6.11 -5.85 -9.68
C LEU A 93 -6.91 -5.23 -8.55
N ALA A 94 -7.09 -5.95 -7.44
CA ALA A 94 -7.79 -5.44 -6.27
C ALA A 94 -7.09 -4.20 -5.68
N LYS A 95 -5.76 -4.20 -5.63
CA LYS A 95 -4.98 -3.04 -5.16
C LYS A 95 -5.15 -1.83 -6.08
N ALA A 96 -5.20 -2.04 -7.39
CA ALA A 96 -5.45 -0.96 -8.35
C ALA A 96 -6.82 -0.30 -8.12
N GLU A 97 -7.87 -1.10 -7.86
CA GLU A 97 -9.19 -0.58 -7.50
C GLU A 97 -9.16 0.26 -6.22
N VAL A 98 -8.59 -0.29 -5.13
CA VAL A 98 -8.50 0.41 -3.84
C VAL A 98 -7.70 1.71 -3.96
N LEU A 99 -6.62 1.73 -4.73
CA LEU A 99 -5.85 2.95 -5.00
C LEU A 99 -6.69 4.01 -5.73
N ARG A 100 -7.53 3.63 -6.69
CA ARG A 100 -8.44 4.55 -7.37
C ARG A 100 -9.49 5.11 -6.41
N GLU A 101 -10.10 4.26 -5.59
CA GLU A 101 -11.06 4.67 -4.56
C GLU A 101 -10.42 5.67 -3.59
N HIS A 102 -9.24 5.34 -3.09
CA HIS A 102 -8.51 6.20 -2.15
C HIS A 102 -8.05 7.52 -2.78
N ALA A 103 -7.71 7.53 -4.07
CA ALA A 103 -7.31 8.73 -4.80
C ALA A 103 -8.40 9.80 -4.82
N VAL A 104 -9.69 9.42 -4.82
CA VAL A 104 -10.82 10.36 -4.85
C VAL A 104 -10.80 11.28 -3.63
N SER A 105 -10.43 10.78 -2.46
CA SER A 105 -10.38 11.54 -1.20
C SER A 105 -9.13 12.40 -1.04
N GLN A 106 -8.10 12.22 -1.90
CA GLN A 106 -6.83 12.93 -1.77
C GLN A 106 -6.88 14.34 -2.35
N ILE A 107 -6.69 15.34 -1.50
CA ILE A 107 -6.54 16.73 -1.93
C ILE A 107 -5.12 17.04 -2.41
N ASN A 108 -4.13 16.30 -1.91
CA ASN A 108 -2.73 16.47 -2.31
C ASN A 108 -2.52 15.92 -3.72
N CYS A 109 -2.17 16.80 -4.66
CA CYS A 109 -2.07 16.48 -6.07
C CYS A 109 -0.99 15.40 -6.36
N PRO A 110 0.25 15.50 -5.85
CA PRO A 110 1.25 14.46 -6.02
C PRO A 110 0.79 13.10 -5.47
N THR A 111 0.23 13.03 -4.27
CA THR A 111 -0.24 11.77 -3.66
C THR A 111 -1.32 11.13 -4.53
N ARG A 112 -2.32 11.92 -4.99
CA ARG A 112 -3.37 11.43 -5.87
C ARG A 112 -2.80 10.91 -7.19
N HIS A 113 -1.82 11.62 -7.76
CA HIS A 113 -1.18 11.20 -9.01
C HIS A 113 -0.45 9.86 -8.84
N TYR A 114 0.31 9.69 -7.75
CA TYR A 114 0.97 8.42 -7.42
C TYR A 114 -0.02 7.27 -7.32
N TYR A 115 -1.15 7.44 -6.64
CA TYR A 115 -2.16 6.39 -6.51
C TYR A 115 -2.74 5.98 -7.88
N ILE A 116 -3.08 6.96 -8.72
CA ILE A 116 -3.63 6.70 -10.06
C ILE A 116 -2.58 6.03 -10.97
N GLN A 117 -1.34 6.49 -10.93
CA GLN A 117 -0.27 5.94 -11.74
C GLN A 117 0.08 4.50 -11.30
N SER A 118 0.23 4.27 -10.00
CA SER A 118 0.47 2.93 -9.47
C SER A 118 -0.67 1.96 -9.78
N ALA A 119 -1.93 2.43 -9.80
CA ALA A 119 -3.05 1.60 -10.20
C ALA A 119 -2.94 1.12 -11.65
N LYS A 120 -2.52 1.98 -12.58
CA LYS A 120 -2.30 1.61 -13.99
C LYS A 120 -1.17 0.59 -14.14
N GLU A 121 -0.07 0.78 -13.41
CA GLU A 121 1.08 -0.13 -13.44
C GLU A 121 0.70 -1.53 -12.91
N LEU A 122 -0.10 -1.61 -11.85
CA LEU A 122 -0.60 -2.88 -11.31
C LEU A 122 -1.55 -3.59 -12.27
N GLU A 123 -2.43 -2.87 -12.96
CA GLU A 123 -3.31 -3.43 -14.01
C GLU A 123 -2.49 -4.01 -15.17
N GLN A 124 -1.42 -3.31 -15.57
CA GLN A 124 -0.52 -3.80 -16.61
C GLN A 124 0.23 -5.05 -16.15
N GLN A 125 0.79 -5.06 -14.95
CA GLN A 125 1.46 -6.22 -14.37
C GLN A 125 0.53 -7.45 -14.30
N ALA A 126 -0.71 -7.25 -13.88
CA ALA A 126 -1.68 -8.35 -13.83
C ALA A 126 -2.02 -8.91 -15.21
N SER A 127 -2.08 -8.07 -16.25
CA SER A 127 -2.33 -8.52 -17.62
C SER A 127 -1.15 -9.30 -18.20
N GLU A 128 0.08 -8.91 -17.88
CA GLU A 128 1.29 -9.63 -18.29
C GLU A 128 1.38 -11.02 -17.63
N GLN A 129 1.01 -11.13 -16.36
CA GLN A 129 0.98 -12.41 -15.63
C GLN A 129 -0.15 -13.35 -16.07
N GLY A 130 -1.24 -12.82 -16.59
CA GLY A 130 -2.37 -13.61 -17.12
C GLY A 130 -2.20 -14.09 -18.56
N GLY A 131 -1.18 -13.63 -19.28
CA GLY A 131 -0.92 -13.97 -20.67
C GLY A 131 0.00 -15.18 -20.88
N ASP A 132 0.56 -15.75 -19.82
CA ASP A 132 1.48 -16.91 -19.85
C ASP A 132 0.79 -18.27 -19.55
N VAL A 133 -0.49 -18.43 -19.91
CA VAL A 133 -1.23 -19.70 -19.78
C VAL A 133 -1.66 -20.20 -21.14
#